data_c08ba109594e7fc6649b1a15375007cc
#
_entry.id   c08ba109594e7fc6649b1a15375007cc
#
_cell.length_a   1.000
_cell.length_b   1.000
_cell.length_c   1.000
_cell.angle_alpha   90.00
_cell.angle_beta   90.00
_cell.angle_gamma   90.00
#
_symmetry.space_group_name_H-M   'P 1'
#
loop_
_entity.id
_entity.type
_entity.pdbx_description
1 polymer ?
#
loop_
_entity_poly.entity_id
_entity_poly.type
_entity_poly.pdbx_seq_one_letter_code
_entity_poly.pdbx_strand_id
1 'polypeptide(L)'
;MRVEKLQQAFDVEMVLVHFPLHPETPVEGRSMAEVYAGRNVDPEAMYQRMKGLMDGEGLPYGRRTHTYNSRLAQELGKWADTQPGGEAIHDAMFRAYFVEARNIGDPAVLLEIVDKLGLSSEDAREVIEKRTFKDAVDQDWALSRQLGVTGVPTFVAGGYGVVGAQPYETLERLVEKAAAEEK
;
A
#
# COMPACT_ATOMS: atom_id res chain seq x y z
N MET A 1 -6.87 -9.36 10.68
CA MET A 1 -7.28 -8.98 9.28
C MET A 1 -7.34 -10.24 8.40
N ARG A 2 -7.87 -10.15 7.14
CA ARG A 2 -8.04 -11.35 6.26
C ARG A 2 -6.71 -12.00 5.90
N VAL A 3 -5.70 -11.19 5.59
CA VAL A 3 -4.34 -11.67 5.25
C VAL A 3 -3.66 -12.36 6.44
N GLU A 4 -3.72 -11.79 7.63
CA GLU A 4 -3.19 -12.41 8.85
C GLU A 4 -3.86 -13.76 9.14
N LYS A 5 -5.18 -13.85 8.94
CA LYS A 5 -5.91 -15.11 9.06
C LYS A 5 -5.41 -16.15 8.04
N LEU A 6 -5.09 -15.70 6.82
CA LEU A 6 -4.53 -16.57 5.78
C LEU A 6 -3.15 -17.10 6.19
N GLN A 7 -2.26 -16.23 6.67
CA GLN A 7 -0.92 -16.63 7.15
C GLN A 7 -0.96 -17.56 8.38
N GLN A 8 -2.01 -17.46 9.21
CA GLN A 8 -2.21 -18.37 10.34
C GLN A 8 -2.73 -19.74 9.91
N ALA A 9 -3.49 -19.79 8.80
CA ALA A 9 -4.11 -21.02 8.32
C ALA A 9 -3.23 -21.80 7.32
N PHE A 10 -2.33 -21.12 6.64
CA PHE A 10 -1.47 -21.69 5.59
C PHE A 10 -0.01 -21.27 5.82
N ASP A 11 0.91 -22.13 5.44
CA ASP A 11 2.36 -21.84 5.40
C ASP A 11 2.66 -21.01 4.15
N VAL A 12 2.37 -19.70 4.22
CA VAL A 12 2.54 -18.76 3.11
C VAL A 12 3.37 -17.56 3.55
N GLU A 13 4.31 -17.17 2.71
CA GLU A 13 5.03 -15.92 2.83
C GLU A 13 4.30 -14.81 2.08
N MET A 14 4.12 -13.66 2.73
CA MET A 14 3.54 -12.45 2.12
C MET A 14 4.64 -11.51 1.66
N VAL A 15 4.73 -11.30 0.35
CA VAL A 15 5.64 -10.34 -0.24
C VAL A 15 4.86 -9.13 -0.74
N LEU A 16 5.19 -7.95 -0.21
CA LEU A 16 4.59 -6.69 -0.66
C LEU A 16 5.29 -6.20 -1.93
N VAL A 17 4.51 -6.01 -2.99
CA VAL A 17 4.98 -5.46 -4.27
C VAL A 17 4.29 -4.12 -4.51
N HIS A 18 5.06 -3.07 -4.68
CA HIS A 18 4.54 -1.74 -4.93
C HIS A 18 3.94 -1.60 -6.33
N PHE A 19 2.86 -0.82 -6.42
CA PHE A 19 2.14 -0.58 -7.66
C PHE A 19 2.02 0.93 -7.97
N PRO A 20 2.24 1.36 -9.23
CA PRO A 20 2.16 2.77 -9.64
C PRO A 20 0.70 3.19 -9.85
N LEU A 21 -0.10 3.36 -8.80
CA LEU A 21 -1.53 3.66 -8.95
C LEU A 21 -1.76 5.04 -9.60
N HIS A 22 -1.04 6.07 -9.15
CA HIS A 22 -1.11 7.44 -9.65
C HIS A 22 0.29 8.09 -9.66
N PRO A 23 1.23 7.59 -10.49
CA PRO A 23 2.61 8.05 -10.48
C PRO A 23 2.78 9.51 -10.94
N GLU A 24 1.78 10.02 -11.66
CA GLU A 24 1.73 11.40 -12.17
C GLU A 24 1.24 12.43 -11.16
N THR A 25 0.86 12.00 -9.95
CA THR A 25 0.44 12.94 -8.89
C THR A 25 1.62 13.84 -8.50
N PRO A 26 1.45 15.17 -8.52
CA PRO A 26 2.51 16.09 -8.15
C PRO A 26 2.85 16.00 -6.65
N VAL A 27 4.00 16.54 -6.25
CA VAL A 27 4.49 16.47 -4.86
C VAL A 27 3.53 17.14 -3.88
N GLU A 28 2.93 18.26 -4.27
CA GLU A 28 1.90 18.98 -3.50
C GLU A 28 0.58 18.22 -3.40
N GLY A 29 0.42 17.18 -4.20
CA GLY A 29 -0.81 16.39 -4.27
C GLY A 29 -1.86 16.97 -5.23
N ARG A 30 -3.03 16.32 -5.25
CA ARG A 30 -4.25 16.80 -5.91
C ARG A 30 -5.41 16.73 -4.94
N SER A 31 -6.28 17.71 -4.97
CA SER A 31 -7.51 17.65 -4.20
C SER A 31 -8.42 16.51 -4.70
N MET A 32 -9.23 15.93 -3.83
CA MET A 32 -10.21 14.91 -4.24
C MET A 32 -11.23 15.50 -5.25
N ALA A 33 -11.51 16.79 -5.20
CA ALA A 33 -12.34 17.46 -6.19
C ALA A 33 -11.71 17.41 -7.59
N GLU A 34 -10.41 17.69 -7.71
CA GLU A 34 -9.66 17.57 -8.97
C GLU A 34 -9.56 16.13 -9.47
N VAL A 35 -9.37 15.15 -8.56
CA VAL A 35 -9.31 13.73 -8.90
C VAL A 35 -10.63 13.24 -9.49
N TYR A 36 -11.76 13.74 -9.01
CA TYR A 36 -13.09 13.36 -9.48
C TYR A 36 -13.66 14.32 -10.54
N ALA A 37 -12.95 15.37 -10.90
CA ALA A 37 -13.40 16.32 -11.94
C ALA A 37 -13.69 15.57 -13.26
N GLY A 38 -14.86 15.84 -13.83
CA GLY A 38 -15.32 15.20 -15.07
C GLY A 38 -15.74 13.73 -14.94
N ARG A 39 -15.69 13.14 -13.75
CA ARG A 39 -16.24 11.81 -13.46
C ARG A 39 -17.59 11.98 -12.79
N ASN A 40 -18.56 11.11 -13.14
CA ASN A 40 -19.86 11.11 -12.46
C ASN A 40 -19.76 10.37 -11.11
N VAL A 41 -18.95 10.92 -10.20
CA VAL A 41 -18.66 10.35 -8.86
C VAL A 41 -18.95 11.42 -7.82
N ASP A 42 -19.78 11.09 -6.85
CA ASP A 42 -19.99 11.88 -5.65
C ASP A 42 -18.90 11.54 -4.62
N PRO A 43 -18.00 12.49 -4.28
CA PRO A 43 -16.92 12.24 -3.30
C PRO A 43 -17.44 11.87 -1.92
N GLU A 44 -18.60 12.42 -1.52
CA GLU A 44 -19.20 12.10 -0.21
C GLU A 44 -19.75 10.68 -0.18
N ALA A 45 -20.48 10.27 -1.21
CA ALA A 45 -21.00 8.92 -1.31
C ALA A 45 -19.84 7.89 -1.35
N MET A 46 -18.72 8.21 -2.03
CA MET A 46 -17.55 7.37 -2.06
C MET A 46 -16.89 7.26 -0.68
N TYR A 47 -16.75 8.37 0.05
CA TYR A 47 -16.22 8.36 1.41
C TYR A 47 -17.10 7.52 2.34
N GLN A 48 -18.42 7.70 2.33
CA GLN A 48 -19.34 6.96 3.18
C GLN A 48 -19.30 5.45 2.88
N ARG A 49 -19.20 5.09 1.60
CA ARG A 49 -19.06 3.69 1.19
C ARG A 49 -17.76 3.08 1.75
N MET A 50 -16.62 3.75 1.59
CA MET A 50 -15.33 3.27 2.09
C MET A 50 -15.32 3.18 3.61
N LYS A 51 -15.87 4.22 4.27
CA LYS A 51 -16.00 4.23 5.74
C LYS A 51 -16.81 3.04 6.23
N GLY A 52 -17.96 2.77 5.62
CA GLY A 52 -18.79 1.61 5.98
C GLY A 52 -18.08 0.26 5.81
N LEU A 53 -17.28 0.10 4.76
CA LEU A 53 -16.47 -1.11 4.56
C LEU A 53 -15.40 -1.25 5.63
N MET A 54 -14.70 -0.15 5.99
CA MET A 54 -13.67 -0.16 7.01
C MET A 54 -14.24 -0.37 8.41
N ASP A 55 -15.37 0.27 8.73
CA ASP A 55 -16.09 0.06 10.00
C ASP A 55 -16.53 -1.42 10.16
N GLY A 56 -16.96 -2.06 9.06
CA GLY A 56 -17.30 -3.49 9.05
C GLY A 56 -16.13 -4.43 9.33
N GLU A 57 -14.89 -3.98 9.05
CA GLU A 57 -13.65 -4.71 9.36
C GLU A 57 -13.02 -4.25 10.71
N GLY A 58 -13.66 -3.33 11.44
CA GLY A 58 -13.12 -2.75 12.68
C GLY A 58 -11.89 -1.86 12.46
N LEU A 59 -11.72 -1.31 11.26
CA LEU A 59 -10.56 -0.50 10.88
C LEU A 59 -10.90 0.99 10.86
N PRO A 60 -10.04 1.87 11.37
CA PRO A 60 -10.24 3.31 11.31
C PRO A 60 -10.12 3.82 9.87
N TYR A 61 -10.92 4.82 9.51
CA TYR A 61 -10.85 5.48 8.22
C TYR A 61 -11.16 6.97 8.36
N GLY A 62 -10.21 7.81 7.97
CA GLY A 62 -10.30 9.27 8.03
C GLY A 62 -10.82 9.89 6.73
N ARG A 63 -11.21 11.15 6.80
CA ARG A 63 -11.61 11.93 5.63
C ARG A 63 -10.39 12.60 5.01
N ARG A 64 -10.01 12.15 3.82
CA ARG A 64 -8.94 12.78 3.04
C ARG A 64 -9.50 13.84 2.12
N THR A 65 -8.80 14.96 2.04
CA THR A 65 -9.11 16.05 1.10
C THR A 65 -8.21 16.01 -0.14
N HIS A 66 -7.07 15.33 -0.06
CA HIS A 66 -6.07 15.22 -1.13
C HIS A 66 -5.60 13.78 -1.34
N THR A 67 -5.09 13.52 -2.53
CA THR A 67 -4.19 12.38 -2.83
C THR A 67 -2.79 12.92 -3.04
N TYR A 68 -1.79 12.14 -2.66
CA TYR A 68 -0.38 12.53 -2.71
C TYR A 68 0.44 11.51 -3.49
N ASN A 69 1.59 11.94 -4.00
CA ASN A 69 2.53 11.03 -4.63
C ASN A 69 3.14 10.09 -3.58
N SER A 70 2.97 8.80 -3.77
CA SER A 70 3.46 7.77 -2.82
C SER A 70 4.86 7.24 -3.15
N ARG A 71 5.55 7.80 -4.14
CA ARG A 71 6.81 7.23 -4.61
C ARG A 71 7.89 7.19 -3.53
N LEU A 72 8.09 8.29 -2.78
CA LEU A 72 9.08 8.32 -1.69
C LEU A 72 8.70 7.37 -0.55
N ALA A 73 7.41 7.29 -0.21
CA ALA A 73 6.92 6.34 0.78
C ALA A 73 7.19 4.88 0.37
N GLN A 74 7.04 4.53 -0.91
CA GLN A 74 7.35 3.20 -1.43
C GLN A 74 8.85 2.90 -1.32
N GLU A 75 9.72 3.83 -1.69
CA GLU A 75 11.17 3.67 -1.57
C GLU A 75 11.60 3.50 -0.11
N LEU A 76 11.03 4.30 0.78
CA LEU A 76 11.30 4.19 2.20
C LEU A 76 10.76 2.88 2.80
N GLY A 77 9.61 2.38 2.32
CA GLY A 77 9.08 1.07 2.67
C GLY A 77 10.05 -0.05 2.31
N LYS A 78 10.58 -0.04 1.08
CA LYS A 78 11.60 -1.04 0.63
C LYS A 78 12.88 -0.99 1.46
N TRP A 79 13.32 0.19 1.88
CA TRP A 79 14.44 0.32 2.80
C TRP A 79 14.09 -0.27 4.18
N ALA A 80 12.93 0.08 4.72
CA ALA A 80 12.52 -0.38 6.03
C ALA A 80 12.39 -1.92 6.10
N ASP A 81 11.94 -2.57 5.01
CA ASP A 81 11.90 -4.04 4.92
C ASP A 81 13.28 -4.70 5.09
N THR A 82 14.37 -3.95 4.93
CA THR A 82 15.74 -4.42 5.20
C THR A 82 16.19 -4.19 6.64
N GLN A 83 15.38 -3.54 7.46
CA GLN A 83 15.73 -3.18 8.84
C GLN A 83 15.01 -4.10 9.84
N PRO A 84 15.62 -4.46 10.96
CA PRO A 84 14.94 -5.21 12.01
C PRO A 84 13.68 -4.48 12.50
N GLY A 85 12.51 -5.11 12.41
CA GLY A 85 11.23 -4.51 12.82
C GLY A 85 10.69 -3.45 11.86
N GLY A 86 11.31 -3.30 10.69
CA GLY A 86 10.96 -2.26 9.73
C GLY A 86 9.65 -2.50 8.99
N GLU A 87 9.12 -3.72 9.00
CA GLU A 87 7.83 -4.08 8.40
C GLU A 87 6.66 -3.25 8.96
N ALA A 88 6.77 -2.77 10.19
CA ALA A 88 5.77 -1.90 10.82
C ALA A 88 5.55 -0.57 10.08
N ILE A 89 6.46 -0.17 9.20
CA ILE A 89 6.36 1.07 8.43
C ILE A 89 5.15 1.07 7.49
N HIS A 90 4.77 -0.08 6.97
CA HIS A 90 3.64 -0.18 6.03
C HIS A 90 2.32 0.19 6.71
N ASP A 91 2.03 -0.36 7.90
CA ASP A 91 0.83 0.02 8.66
C ASP A 91 0.88 1.50 9.08
N ALA A 92 2.04 1.98 9.54
CA ALA A 92 2.22 3.37 9.93
C ALA A 92 1.97 4.34 8.75
N MET A 93 2.43 4.02 7.55
CA MET A 93 2.15 4.82 6.34
C MET A 93 0.68 4.76 5.93
N PHE A 94 0.04 3.59 6.00
CA PHE A 94 -1.40 3.48 5.73
C PHE A 94 -2.21 4.29 6.73
N ARG A 95 -1.88 4.27 8.02
CA ARG A 95 -2.52 5.09 9.05
C ARG A 95 -2.33 6.58 8.79
N ALA A 96 -1.09 7.01 8.54
CA ALA A 96 -0.79 8.41 8.23
C ALA A 96 -1.61 8.90 7.03
N TYR A 97 -1.73 8.10 5.97
CA TYR A 97 -2.43 8.48 4.75
C TYR A 97 -3.95 8.33 4.85
N PHE A 98 -4.45 7.16 5.27
CA PHE A 98 -5.88 6.85 5.22
C PHE A 98 -6.67 7.28 6.46
N VAL A 99 -6.03 7.46 7.62
CA VAL A 99 -6.68 7.85 8.88
C VAL A 99 -6.39 9.29 9.22
N GLU A 100 -5.12 9.70 9.17
CA GLU A 100 -4.65 11.02 9.58
C GLU A 100 -4.62 12.05 8.43
N ALA A 101 -4.87 11.60 7.20
CA ALA A 101 -4.87 12.42 5.97
C ALA A 101 -3.56 13.18 5.75
N ARG A 102 -2.42 12.62 6.16
CA ARG A 102 -1.09 13.24 6.03
C ARG A 102 -0.52 13.03 4.63
N ASN A 103 0.34 13.95 4.23
CA ASN A 103 1.06 13.87 2.96
C ASN A 103 2.26 12.90 3.07
N ILE A 104 2.10 11.66 2.62
CA ILE A 104 3.19 10.66 2.57
C ILE A 104 4.20 10.88 1.42
N GLY A 105 4.05 11.94 0.62
CA GLY A 105 5.06 12.42 -0.31
C GLY A 105 6.01 13.44 0.32
N ASP A 106 5.70 13.93 1.52
CA ASP A 106 6.51 14.91 2.26
C ASP A 106 7.61 14.20 3.07
N PRO A 107 8.90 14.48 2.80
CA PRO A 107 10.02 13.93 3.56
C PRO A 107 9.91 14.13 5.07
N ALA A 108 9.39 15.27 5.53
CA ALA A 108 9.26 15.54 6.97
C ALA A 108 8.26 14.58 7.62
N VAL A 109 7.14 14.31 6.96
CA VAL A 109 6.13 13.34 7.42
C VAL A 109 6.71 11.92 7.47
N LEU A 110 7.47 11.53 6.45
CA LEU A 110 8.10 10.21 6.38
C LEU A 110 9.14 10.02 7.49
N LEU A 111 9.97 11.02 7.76
CA LEU A 111 10.98 10.96 8.83
C LEU A 111 10.35 10.90 10.22
N GLU A 112 9.22 11.60 10.46
CA GLU A 112 8.48 11.44 11.72
C GLU A 112 7.93 10.02 11.90
N ILE A 113 7.48 9.36 10.83
CA ILE A 113 6.99 7.97 10.90
C ILE A 113 8.15 7.05 11.27
N VAL A 114 9.30 7.20 10.63
CA VAL A 114 10.53 6.44 10.90
C VAL A 114 10.96 6.58 12.37
N ASP A 115 11.01 7.82 12.86
CA ASP A 115 11.39 8.13 14.23
C ASP A 115 10.47 7.46 15.26
N LYS A 116 9.14 7.52 15.04
CA LYS A 116 8.14 6.87 15.89
C LYS A 116 8.27 5.34 15.95
N LEU A 117 8.81 4.75 14.90
CA LEU A 117 9.06 3.29 14.83
C LEU A 117 10.41 2.90 15.42
N GLY A 118 11.24 3.88 15.83
CA GLY A 118 12.58 3.64 16.37
C GLY A 118 13.60 3.22 15.32
N LEU A 119 13.31 3.45 14.04
CA LEU A 119 14.25 3.23 12.93
C LEU A 119 15.23 4.42 12.82
N SER A 120 16.36 4.22 12.14
CA SER A 120 17.36 5.27 11.94
C SER A 120 16.85 6.40 11.06
N SER A 121 16.57 7.57 11.64
CA SER A 121 16.17 8.76 10.90
C SER A 121 17.30 9.33 10.03
N GLU A 122 18.56 9.06 10.36
CA GLU A 122 19.73 9.44 9.56
C GLU A 122 19.78 8.63 8.28
N ASP A 123 19.69 7.29 8.38
CA ASP A 123 19.69 6.40 7.22
C ASP A 123 18.47 6.65 6.33
N ALA A 124 17.29 6.84 6.94
CA ALA A 124 16.06 7.17 6.21
C ALA A 124 16.19 8.48 5.42
N ARG A 125 16.83 9.50 5.99
CA ARG A 125 17.13 10.76 5.29
C ARG A 125 18.03 10.52 4.08
N GLU A 126 19.08 9.72 4.26
CA GLU A 126 19.97 9.38 3.15
C GLU A 126 19.23 8.64 2.03
N VAL A 127 18.36 7.69 2.38
CA VAL A 127 17.51 6.99 1.41
C VAL A 127 16.64 7.96 0.63
N ILE A 128 15.98 8.92 1.28
CA ILE A 128 15.12 9.92 0.65
C ILE A 128 15.92 10.85 -0.26
N GLU A 129 17.05 11.39 0.22
CA GLU A 129 17.85 12.36 -0.52
C GLU A 129 18.57 11.75 -1.71
N LYS A 130 19.16 10.56 -1.53
CA LYS A 130 19.92 9.87 -2.57
C LYS A 130 19.10 8.91 -3.41
N ARG A 131 17.82 8.68 -3.04
CA ARG A 131 16.91 7.78 -3.75
C ARG A 131 17.46 6.36 -3.92
N THR A 132 18.16 5.85 -2.90
CA THR A 132 18.92 4.59 -2.97
C THR A 132 18.05 3.36 -3.22
N PHE A 133 16.73 3.41 -2.92
CA PHE A 133 15.76 2.34 -3.18
C PHE A 133 14.86 2.61 -4.40
N LYS A 134 15.22 3.60 -5.23
CA LYS A 134 14.48 3.89 -6.46
C LYS A 134 14.36 2.67 -7.37
N ASP A 135 15.49 2.00 -7.64
CA ASP A 135 15.52 0.86 -8.56
C ASP A 135 14.74 -0.35 -8.02
N ALA A 136 14.70 -0.55 -6.69
CA ALA A 136 13.90 -1.60 -6.07
C ALA A 136 12.40 -1.38 -6.33
N VAL A 137 11.91 -0.15 -6.20
CA VAL A 137 10.52 0.19 -6.53
C VAL A 137 10.26 0.13 -8.04
N ASP A 138 11.21 0.51 -8.89
CA ASP A 138 11.08 0.37 -10.34
C ASP A 138 10.94 -1.11 -10.75
N GLN A 139 11.64 -2.03 -10.07
CA GLN A 139 11.48 -3.47 -10.23
C GLN A 139 10.09 -3.96 -9.81
N ASP A 140 9.57 -3.52 -8.66
CA ASP A 140 8.21 -3.82 -8.22
C ASP A 140 7.16 -3.35 -9.25
N TRP A 141 7.32 -2.14 -9.78
CA TRP A 141 6.44 -1.62 -10.82
C TRP A 141 6.53 -2.39 -12.14
N ALA A 142 7.73 -2.87 -12.49
CA ALA A 142 7.92 -3.74 -13.64
C ALA A 142 7.25 -5.11 -13.44
N LEU A 143 7.44 -5.71 -12.27
CA LEU A 143 6.81 -6.99 -11.90
C LEU A 143 5.28 -6.89 -11.92
N SER A 144 4.71 -5.84 -11.34
CA SER A 144 3.25 -5.65 -11.34
C SER A 144 2.69 -5.55 -12.76
N ARG A 145 3.41 -4.90 -13.70
CA ARG A 145 3.03 -4.87 -15.12
C ARG A 145 3.14 -6.23 -15.80
N GLN A 146 4.22 -6.97 -15.53
CA GLN A 146 4.41 -8.33 -16.07
C GLN A 146 3.33 -9.29 -15.63
N LEU A 147 2.86 -9.15 -14.38
CA LEU A 147 1.75 -9.91 -13.83
C LEU A 147 0.36 -9.43 -14.29
N GLY A 148 0.30 -8.39 -15.13
CA GLY A 148 -0.95 -7.83 -15.63
C GLY A 148 -1.81 -7.15 -14.57
N VAL A 149 -1.20 -6.68 -13.46
CA VAL A 149 -1.91 -5.97 -12.39
C VAL A 149 -2.38 -4.61 -12.91
N THR A 150 -3.66 -4.31 -12.77
CA THR A 150 -4.30 -3.06 -13.22
C THR A 150 -4.90 -2.25 -12.08
N GLY A 151 -4.85 -2.75 -10.86
CA GLY A 151 -5.40 -2.08 -9.68
C GLY A 151 -5.01 -2.78 -8.39
N VAL A 152 -5.30 -2.15 -7.27
CA VAL A 152 -4.93 -2.63 -5.93
C VAL A 152 -6.14 -2.66 -4.97
N PRO A 153 -6.14 -3.59 -4.02
CA PRO A 153 -5.17 -4.66 -3.86
C PRO A 153 -5.31 -5.73 -4.97
N THR A 154 -4.22 -6.37 -5.33
CA THR A 154 -4.21 -7.60 -6.16
C THR A 154 -3.36 -8.63 -5.43
N PHE A 155 -3.87 -9.86 -5.32
CA PHE A 155 -3.19 -11.00 -4.71
C PHE A 155 -2.82 -11.98 -5.82
N VAL A 156 -1.56 -12.44 -5.81
CA VAL A 156 -1.04 -13.41 -6.78
C VAL A 156 -0.38 -14.57 -6.03
N ALA A 157 -0.72 -15.81 -6.39
CA ALA A 157 -0.09 -17.01 -5.90
C ALA A 157 -0.09 -18.09 -7.00
N GLY A 158 1.03 -18.79 -7.21
CA GLY A 158 1.15 -19.88 -8.20
C GLY A 158 0.73 -19.46 -9.62
N GLY A 159 0.97 -18.21 -10.02
CA GLY A 159 0.56 -17.69 -11.34
C GLY A 159 -0.93 -17.30 -11.44
N TYR A 160 -1.74 -17.50 -10.41
CA TYR A 160 -3.13 -17.07 -10.34
C TYR A 160 -3.25 -15.73 -9.63
N GLY A 161 -4.22 -14.89 -10.04
CA GLY A 161 -4.45 -13.58 -9.46
C GLY A 161 -5.91 -13.31 -9.14
N VAL A 162 -6.16 -12.57 -8.05
CA VAL A 162 -7.47 -12.01 -7.72
C VAL A 162 -7.34 -10.52 -7.41
N VAL A 163 -8.23 -9.70 -7.95
CA VAL A 163 -8.20 -8.24 -7.84
C VAL A 163 -9.27 -7.76 -6.85
N GLY A 164 -8.94 -6.74 -6.07
CA GLY A 164 -9.84 -6.10 -5.11
C GLY A 164 -9.79 -6.70 -3.72
N ALA A 165 -10.47 -6.04 -2.79
CA ALA A 165 -10.61 -6.48 -1.40
C ALA A 165 -11.56 -7.69 -1.30
N GLN A 166 -11.06 -8.86 -1.66
CA GLN A 166 -11.81 -10.10 -1.74
C GLN A 166 -12.19 -10.65 -0.35
N PRO A 167 -13.31 -11.40 -0.23
CA PRO A 167 -13.61 -12.20 0.95
C PRO A 167 -12.50 -13.20 1.27
N TYR A 168 -12.39 -13.60 2.54
CA TYR A 168 -11.37 -14.56 2.99
C TYR A 168 -11.39 -15.86 2.17
N GLU A 169 -12.58 -16.41 1.92
CA GLU A 169 -12.78 -17.66 1.17
C GLU A 169 -12.26 -17.61 -0.27
N THR A 170 -12.19 -16.41 -0.85
CA THR A 170 -11.60 -16.23 -2.19
C THR A 170 -10.09 -16.26 -2.14
N LEU A 171 -9.47 -15.66 -1.10
CA LEU A 171 -8.03 -15.72 -0.89
C LEU A 171 -7.57 -17.12 -0.50
N GLU A 172 -8.36 -17.82 0.33
CA GLU A 172 -8.13 -19.21 0.70
C GLU A 172 -8.08 -20.12 -0.55
N ARG A 173 -9.10 -20.04 -1.42
CA ARG A 173 -9.11 -20.79 -2.69
C ARG A 173 -7.95 -20.46 -3.62
N LEU A 174 -7.47 -19.21 -3.62
CA LEU A 174 -6.30 -18.83 -4.39
C LEU A 174 -5.05 -19.59 -3.91
N VAL A 175 -4.82 -19.63 -2.60
CA VAL A 175 -3.68 -20.33 -1.98
C VAL A 175 -3.79 -21.84 -2.17
N GLU A 176 -4.96 -22.43 -1.93
CA GLU A 176 -5.20 -23.87 -2.14
C GLU A 176 -4.92 -24.29 -3.60
N LYS A 177 -5.36 -23.47 -4.55
CA LYS A 177 -5.12 -23.73 -5.96
C LYS A 177 -3.64 -23.65 -6.32
N ALA A 178 -2.94 -22.64 -5.83
CA ALA A 178 -1.49 -22.51 -6.03
C ALA A 178 -0.73 -23.73 -5.47
N ALA A 179 -1.04 -24.15 -4.25
CA ALA A 179 -0.40 -25.29 -3.60
C ALA A 179 -0.71 -26.66 -4.27
N ALA A 180 -1.83 -26.77 -4.99
CA ALA A 180 -2.18 -28.01 -5.70
C ALA A 180 -1.34 -28.25 -6.98
N GLU A 181 -0.79 -27.19 -7.57
CA GLU A 181 0.02 -27.25 -8.79
C GLU A 181 1.53 -27.38 -8.51
N GLU A 182 1.96 -27.16 -7.27
CA GLU A 182 3.37 -27.39 -6.85
C GLU A 182 3.67 -28.88 -6.53
N LYS A 183 2.67 -29.75 -6.57
CA LYS A 183 2.78 -31.19 -6.35
C LYS A 183 2.84 -31.98 -7.64
#